data_c746bcd2dc626d9c1f79f38d254ac39d
#
_entry.id   c746bcd2dc626d9c1f79f38d254ac39d
#
_cell.length_a   1.000
_cell.length_b   1.000
_cell.length_c   1.000
_cell.angle_alpha   90.00
_cell.angle_beta   90.00
_cell.angle_gamma   90.00
#
_symmetry.space_group_name_H-M   'P 1'
#
loop_
_entity.id
_entity.type
_entity.pdbx_description
1 polymer ?
#
loop_
_entity_poly.entity_id
_entity_poly.type
_entity_poly.pdbx_seq_one_letter_code
_entity_poly.pdbx_strand_id
1 'polypeptide(L)'
;PGNWSLDNFGQVLVATIFDGRTFTWNAGASNPRTIRASLTTSGFATGNNPTATRFTLVSDRDRHLFHFGTETTIGDPSTQDPMFVRFSNQEDLNTYTPTETNTAGTFRLDTGNEIRAALQGKDYVFVITDLAAYVIQFVGPPFTFSVRQVGTNCGCIGQHAATFVNGAVFWMGSQGGFFAFDGTVKSLPSLVEDFVFTTDGDNLGLNFNSSDVIFAGANNLYTEVNWFYPQNGSEQIDRCVTYNYSENCWTTSSLDRTTYQDQSVFDNPYATDYDSTLTPVFPDILGITNKYGASIYYEHETGTDQVNSTATTAIPAFIRSGDWDITSRRSAL
;
A
#
# COMPACT_ATOMS: atom_id res chain seq x y z
N PRO A 1 12.61 5.13 9.44
CA PRO A 1 11.42 5.84 9.03
C PRO A 1 10.25 4.87 9.00
N GLY A 2 9.18 5.16 9.74
CA GLY A 2 8.01 4.27 9.80
C GLY A 2 7.15 4.40 8.53
N ASN A 3 6.35 3.38 8.25
CA ASN A 3 5.33 3.43 7.21
C ASN A 3 4.23 4.43 7.58
N TRP A 4 3.75 5.16 6.60
CA TRP A 4 2.67 6.11 6.76
C TRP A 4 1.45 5.66 5.98
N SER A 5 0.26 5.89 6.52
CA SER A 5 -0.99 5.91 5.79
C SER A 5 -1.46 7.35 5.64
N LEU A 6 -1.83 7.72 4.43
CA LEU A 6 -2.28 9.07 4.08
C LEU A 6 -3.63 8.96 3.38
N ASP A 7 -4.59 9.76 3.83
CA ASP A 7 -5.91 9.80 3.22
C ASP A 7 -6.56 11.18 3.40
N ASN A 8 -7.60 11.46 2.65
CA ASN A 8 -8.27 12.75 2.65
C ASN A 8 -9.68 12.66 3.26
N PHE A 9 -9.92 13.43 4.30
CA PHE A 9 -11.26 13.66 4.85
C PHE A 9 -11.77 15.01 4.37
N GLY A 10 -12.25 15.03 3.12
CA GLY A 10 -12.55 16.28 2.44
C GLY A 10 -11.29 17.11 2.17
N GLN A 11 -11.19 18.31 2.76
CA GLN A 11 -9.99 19.16 2.65
C GLN A 11 -8.93 18.88 3.72
N VAL A 12 -9.23 18.00 4.67
CA VAL A 12 -8.32 17.65 5.75
C VAL A 12 -7.55 16.39 5.38
N LEU A 13 -6.24 16.50 5.28
CA LEU A 13 -5.34 15.35 5.17
C LEU A 13 -5.27 14.66 6.54
N VAL A 14 -5.49 13.36 6.54
CA VAL A 14 -5.26 12.48 7.68
C VAL A 14 -4.00 11.69 7.42
N ALA A 15 -3.05 11.71 8.35
CA ALA A 15 -1.77 11.05 8.25
C ALA A 15 -1.50 10.25 9.51
N THR A 16 -1.26 8.96 9.38
CA THR A 16 -1.01 8.06 10.50
C THR A 16 0.33 7.37 10.32
N ILE A 17 1.15 7.41 11.37
CA ILE A 17 2.36 6.61 11.43
C ILE A 17 2.03 5.20 11.93
N PHE A 18 2.62 4.19 11.32
CA PHE A 18 2.40 2.79 11.70
C PHE A 18 2.67 2.55 13.18
N ASP A 19 1.74 1.87 13.86
CA ASP A 19 1.71 1.64 15.32
C ASP A 19 1.85 2.92 16.15
N GLY A 20 1.35 4.03 15.64
CA GLY A 20 1.50 5.33 16.26
C GLY A 20 0.27 6.22 16.16
N ARG A 21 0.52 7.51 16.24
CA ARG A 21 -0.50 8.54 16.30
C ARG A 21 -0.96 9.00 14.92
N THR A 22 -2.18 9.50 14.88
CA THR A 22 -2.78 10.12 13.71
C THR A 22 -2.65 11.64 13.79
N PHE A 23 -2.31 12.25 12.66
CA PHE A 23 -2.16 13.68 12.48
C PHE A 23 -3.17 14.19 11.47
N THR A 24 -3.57 15.44 11.60
CA THR A 24 -4.43 16.10 10.61
C THR A 24 -3.79 17.40 10.14
N TRP A 25 -3.98 17.69 8.86
CA TRP A 25 -3.56 18.94 8.26
C TRP A 25 -4.68 19.49 7.37
N ASN A 26 -5.07 20.74 7.61
CA ASN A 26 -6.15 21.38 6.86
C ASN A 26 -5.58 22.23 5.73
N ALA A 27 -5.74 21.78 4.50
CA ALA A 27 -5.32 22.50 3.29
C ALA A 27 -6.17 23.77 3.03
N GLY A 28 -7.43 23.82 3.53
CA GLY A 28 -8.31 24.98 3.41
C GLY A 28 -8.05 26.11 4.39
N ALA A 29 -7.06 25.98 5.27
CA ALA A 29 -6.68 27.04 6.19
C ALA A 29 -6.08 28.25 5.44
N SER A 30 -6.24 29.44 6.01
CA SER A 30 -5.88 30.72 5.37
C SER A 30 -4.42 30.87 4.99
N ASN A 31 -3.52 30.02 5.52
CA ASN A 31 -2.11 29.94 5.10
C ASN A 31 -1.57 28.52 5.23
N PRO A 32 -1.95 27.59 4.34
CA PRO A 32 -1.59 26.18 4.46
C PRO A 32 -0.07 25.92 4.39
N ARG A 33 0.69 26.81 3.74
CA ARG A 33 2.15 26.66 3.63
C ARG A 33 2.92 26.85 4.95
N THR A 34 2.32 27.55 5.93
CA THR A 34 2.93 27.81 7.23
C THR A 34 2.32 27.02 8.38
N ILE A 35 1.20 26.33 8.12
CA ILE A 35 0.52 25.52 9.11
C ILE A 35 1.07 24.08 9.02
N ARG A 36 1.66 23.61 10.10
CA ARG A 36 2.12 22.22 10.24
C ARG A 36 0.94 21.30 10.55
N ALA A 37 1.06 20.04 10.16
CA ALA A 37 0.15 19.01 10.62
C ALA A 37 0.12 18.96 12.15
N SER A 38 -1.06 18.89 12.72
CA SER A 38 -1.26 18.80 14.16
C SER A 38 -1.71 17.38 14.55
N LEU A 39 -1.35 16.98 15.75
CA LEU A 39 -1.90 15.76 16.35
C LEU A 39 -3.42 15.87 16.40
N THR A 40 -4.11 14.77 16.11
CA THR A 40 -5.56 14.69 16.27
C THR A 40 -5.99 15.03 17.71
N THR A 41 -5.11 14.80 18.67
CA THR A 41 -5.34 15.17 20.09
C THR A 41 -5.31 16.67 20.36
N SER A 42 -4.76 17.50 19.48
CA SER A 42 -4.69 18.96 19.72
C SER A 42 -5.83 19.77 19.07
N GLY A 43 -6.51 19.19 18.10
CA GLY A 43 -7.72 19.75 17.48
C GLY A 43 -9.01 19.04 17.88
N PHE A 44 -8.90 17.95 18.62
CA PHE A 44 -9.97 17.08 19.04
C PHE A 44 -10.10 17.13 20.57
N ALA A 45 -11.29 16.92 21.07
CA ALA A 45 -11.51 16.82 22.52
C ALA A 45 -10.59 15.76 23.12
N THR A 46 -9.76 16.17 24.05
CA THR A 46 -8.75 15.34 24.71
C THR A 46 -9.38 14.03 25.22
N GLY A 47 -8.85 12.88 24.78
CA GLY A 47 -9.27 11.57 25.27
C GLY A 47 -10.27 10.82 24.39
N ASN A 48 -10.69 11.37 23.25
CA ASN A 48 -11.69 10.73 22.38
C ASN A 48 -11.10 10.06 21.14
N ASN A 49 -9.80 10.20 20.87
CA ASN A 49 -9.16 9.62 19.70
C ASN A 49 -8.18 8.50 20.07
N PRO A 50 -8.07 7.47 19.23
CA PRO A 50 -7.03 6.48 19.37
C PRO A 50 -5.63 7.12 19.36
N THR A 51 -4.75 6.64 20.20
CA THR A 51 -3.37 7.12 20.35
C THR A 51 -2.35 6.17 19.73
N ALA A 52 -2.77 4.93 19.45
CA ALA A 52 -1.99 3.94 18.71
C ALA A 52 -2.90 3.23 17.70
N THR A 53 -2.47 3.21 16.43
CA THR A 53 -3.14 2.51 15.36
C THR A 53 -2.13 2.12 14.29
N ARG A 54 -2.34 1.01 13.61
CA ARG A 54 -1.44 0.58 12.55
C ARG A 54 -1.54 1.48 11.36
N PHE A 55 -2.75 1.71 10.88
CA PHE A 55 -3.02 2.65 9.78
C PHE A 55 -4.48 3.08 9.78
N THR A 56 -4.77 4.10 9.00
CA THR A 56 -6.11 4.67 8.86
C THR A 56 -6.54 4.71 7.41
N LEU A 57 -7.86 4.71 7.18
CA LEU A 57 -8.49 4.87 5.89
C LEU A 57 -9.78 5.66 6.07
N VAL A 58 -10.09 6.54 5.14
CA VAL A 58 -11.37 7.23 5.06
C VAL A 58 -12.30 6.46 4.14
N SER A 59 -13.51 6.17 4.58
CA SER A 59 -14.56 5.62 3.73
C SER A 59 -15.12 6.73 2.83
N ASP A 60 -14.91 6.63 1.52
CA ASP A 60 -15.30 7.69 0.56
C ASP A 60 -16.80 7.95 0.52
N ARG A 61 -17.60 6.89 0.60
CA ARG A 61 -19.06 6.98 0.49
C ARG A 61 -19.70 7.64 1.68
N ASP A 62 -19.29 7.24 2.89
CA ASP A 62 -20.00 7.52 4.12
C ASP A 62 -19.21 8.44 5.03
N ARG A 63 -17.98 8.71 4.65
CA ARG A 63 -17.02 9.58 5.32
C ARG A 63 -16.89 9.27 6.81
N HIS A 64 -16.49 8.02 7.09
CA HIS A 64 -16.00 7.58 8.39
C HIS A 64 -14.49 7.43 8.34
N LEU A 65 -13.78 7.80 9.38
CA LEU A 65 -12.38 7.47 9.53
C LEU A 65 -12.23 6.14 10.25
N PHE A 66 -11.65 5.16 9.57
CA PHE A 66 -11.31 3.87 10.13
C PHE A 66 -9.91 3.88 10.72
N HIS A 67 -9.76 3.28 11.90
CA HIS A 67 -8.51 2.95 12.55
C HIS A 67 -8.38 1.42 12.60
N PHE A 68 -7.38 0.88 11.92
CA PHE A 68 -7.10 -0.55 11.84
C PHE A 68 -5.97 -0.93 12.79
N GLY A 69 -6.11 -2.05 13.50
CA GLY A 69 -5.14 -2.51 14.49
C GLY A 69 -4.95 -1.49 15.61
N THR A 70 -6.03 -1.03 16.20
CA THR A 70 -6.02 0.06 17.18
C THR A 70 -6.33 -0.40 18.61
N GLU A 71 -6.35 0.54 19.53
CA GLU A 71 -6.64 0.34 20.96
C GLU A 71 -8.08 -0.13 21.16
N THR A 72 -8.27 -1.10 22.06
CA THR A 72 -9.61 -1.48 22.53
C THR A 72 -10.15 -0.46 23.52
N THR A 73 -9.29 0.20 24.29
CA THR A 73 -9.61 1.32 25.18
C THR A 73 -8.96 2.59 24.63
N ILE A 74 -9.77 3.58 24.25
CA ILE A 74 -9.27 4.85 23.70
C ILE A 74 -8.31 5.54 24.68
N GLY A 75 -7.14 5.93 24.20
CA GLY A 75 -6.12 6.63 24.96
C GLY A 75 -5.19 5.73 25.76
N ASP A 76 -5.33 4.42 25.65
CA ASP A 76 -4.44 3.44 26.28
C ASP A 76 -3.75 2.56 25.22
N PRO A 77 -2.56 2.95 24.74
CA PRO A 77 -1.83 2.21 23.71
C PRO A 77 -1.41 0.81 24.15
N SER A 78 -1.42 0.50 25.44
CA SER A 78 -1.13 -0.85 25.93
C SER A 78 -2.25 -1.86 25.60
N THR A 79 -3.43 -1.37 25.22
CA THR A 79 -4.60 -2.18 24.84
C THR A 79 -4.73 -2.35 23.33
N GLN A 80 -3.68 -2.02 22.55
CA GLN A 80 -3.69 -2.17 21.10
C GLN A 80 -3.85 -3.64 20.71
N ASP A 81 -4.84 -3.92 19.87
CA ASP A 81 -5.09 -5.24 19.28
C ASP A 81 -4.95 -5.13 17.74
N PRO A 82 -3.99 -5.87 17.13
CA PRO A 82 -3.75 -5.82 15.69
C PRO A 82 -4.94 -6.21 14.79
N MET A 83 -5.97 -6.85 15.37
CA MET A 83 -7.19 -7.27 14.66
C MET A 83 -8.40 -6.37 14.96
N PHE A 84 -8.24 -5.38 15.83
CA PHE A 84 -9.33 -4.52 16.25
C PHE A 84 -9.50 -3.32 15.32
N VAL A 85 -10.74 -3.02 14.98
CA VAL A 85 -11.12 -1.92 14.12
C VAL A 85 -12.04 -0.97 14.86
N ARG A 86 -11.75 0.30 14.74
CA ARG A 86 -12.59 1.40 15.27
C ARG A 86 -12.86 2.37 14.15
N PHE A 87 -14.09 2.88 14.08
CA PHE A 87 -14.46 3.90 13.08
C PHE A 87 -15.16 5.08 13.75
N SER A 88 -14.96 6.25 13.19
CA SER A 88 -15.53 7.51 13.67
C SER A 88 -17.03 7.56 13.43
N ASN A 89 -17.69 8.55 14.02
CA ASN A 89 -19.02 8.95 13.58
C ASN A 89 -18.97 9.50 12.14
N GLN A 90 -20.07 9.38 11.42
CA GLN A 90 -20.20 9.89 10.04
C GLN A 90 -19.91 11.39 9.98
N GLU A 91 -19.12 11.81 8.99
CA GLU A 91 -18.74 13.21 8.77
C GLU A 91 -18.03 13.87 9.98
N ASP A 92 -17.50 13.08 10.91
CA ASP A 92 -16.92 13.59 12.15
C ASP A 92 -15.63 12.84 12.50
N LEU A 93 -14.50 13.54 12.53
CA LEU A 93 -13.19 13.02 12.89
C LEU A 93 -12.97 12.90 14.42
N ASN A 94 -13.92 13.40 15.24
CA ASN A 94 -13.70 13.61 16.67
C ASN A 94 -14.43 12.62 17.58
N THR A 95 -15.38 11.88 17.05
CA THR A 95 -16.27 11.02 17.86
C THR A 95 -16.05 9.55 17.50
N TYR A 96 -15.54 8.80 18.46
CA TYR A 96 -15.23 7.36 18.31
C TYR A 96 -15.92 6.48 19.37
N THR A 97 -16.58 7.08 20.34
CA THR A 97 -17.33 6.34 21.36
C THR A 97 -18.74 6.07 20.83
N PRO A 98 -19.16 4.79 20.69
CA PRO A 98 -20.50 4.46 20.22
C PRO A 98 -21.57 4.94 21.22
N THR A 99 -22.64 5.51 20.68
CA THR A 99 -23.87 5.89 21.41
C THR A 99 -25.10 5.48 20.62
N GLU A 100 -26.27 5.55 21.22
CA GLU A 100 -27.54 5.24 20.53
C GLU A 100 -27.86 6.19 19.38
N THR A 101 -27.23 7.36 19.35
CA THR A 101 -27.57 8.45 18.41
C THR A 101 -26.49 8.72 17.36
N ASN A 102 -25.31 8.07 17.45
CA ASN A 102 -24.23 8.25 16.48
C ASN A 102 -23.96 6.95 15.72
N THR A 103 -23.10 7.03 14.70
CA THR A 103 -22.71 5.90 13.84
C THR A 103 -21.32 5.39 14.17
N ALA A 104 -20.64 5.94 15.17
CA ALA A 104 -19.33 5.43 15.63
C ALA A 104 -19.44 3.99 16.12
N GLY A 105 -18.40 3.22 15.93
CA GLY A 105 -18.43 1.82 16.34
C GLY A 105 -17.09 1.14 16.32
N THR A 106 -17.13 -0.14 16.73
CA THR A 106 -15.96 -1.01 16.77
C THR A 106 -16.35 -2.43 16.40
N PHE A 107 -15.41 -3.17 15.85
CA PHE A 107 -15.48 -4.62 15.69
C PHE A 107 -14.08 -5.21 15.70
N ARG A 108 -13.99 -6.52 15.83
CA ARG A 108 -12.76 -7.28 15.75
C ARG A 108 -12.87 -8.30 14.61
N LEU A 109 -11.85 -8.39 13.77
CA LEU A 109 -11.77 -9.47 12.79
C LEU A 109 -11.29 -10.76 13.48
N ASP A 110 -11.77 -11.89 13.04
CA ASP A 110 -11.61 -13.19 13.73
C ASP A 110 -10.62 -14.14 13.06
N THR A 111 -10.27 -13.93 11.79
CA THR A 111 -9.32 -14.80 11.08
C THR A 111 -8.03 -14.06 10.76
N GLY A 112 -6.95 -14.47 11.37
CA GLY A 112 -5.62 -13.89 11.26
C GLY A 112 -5.07 -13.46 12.60
N ASN A 113 -3.87 -12.91 12.57
CA ASN A 113 -3.18 -12.37 13.75
C ASN A 113 -3.08 -10.84 13.68
N GLU A 114 -3.09 -10.28 12.50
CA GLU A 114 -2.98 -8.84 12.28
C GLU A 114 -3.61 -8.41 10.96
N ILE A 115 -4.15 -7.21 10.95
CA ILE A 115 -4.60 -6.53 9.74
C ILE A 115 -3.38 -5.98 9.03
N ARG A 116 -3.19 -6.38 7.75
CA ARG A 116 -2.04 -6.01 6.95
C ARG A 116 -2.33 -4.84 6.00
N ALA A 117 -3.49 -4.84 5.35
CA ALA A 117 -3.84 -3.81 4.38
C ALA A 117 -5.33 -3.48 4.43
N ALA A 118 -5.68 -2.25 4.06
CA ALA A 118 -7.04 -1.86 3.78
C ALA A 118 -7.05 -0.88 2.59
N LEU A 119 -8.04 -1.04 1.71
CA LEU A 119 -8.20 -0.24 0.51
C LEU A 119 -9.67 0.17 0.33
N GLN A 120 -9.86 1.36 -0.21
CA GLN A 120 -11.18 1.80 -0.64
C GLN A 120 -11.54 1.14 -1.96
N GLY A 121 -12.61 0.36 -1.97
CA GLY A 121 -13.28 -0.12 -3.18
C GLY A 121 -14.39 0.84 -3.60
N LYS A 122 -15.16 0.47 -4.62
CA LYS A 122 -16.23 1.35 -5.15
C LYS A 122 -17.32 1.68 -4.13
N ASP A 123 -17.81 0.68 -3.39
CA ASP A 123 -18.90 0.82 -2.40
C ASP A 123 -18.59 0.05 -1.10
N TYR A 124 -17.33 -0.25 -0.85
CA TYR A 124 -16.89 -1.06 0.28
C TYR A 124 -15.44 -0.70 0.66
N VAL A 125 -15.07 -1.01 1.87
CA VAL A 125 -13.68 -1.07 2.31
C VAL A 125 -13.24 -2.53 2.26
N PHE A 126 -12.16 -2.80 1.52
CA PHE A 126 -11.55 -4.12 1.44
C PHE A 126 -10.41 -4.21 2.44
N VAL A 127 -10.46 -5.19 3.32
CA VAL A 127 -9.46 -5.36 4.38
C VAL A 127 -8.83 -6.73 4.26
N ILE A 128 -7.50 -6.77 4.36
CA ILE A 128 -6.73 -8.02 4.26
C ILE A 128 -5.92 -8.17 5.55
N THR A 129 -6.05 -9.33 6.15
CA THR A 129 -5.20 -9.75 7.28
C THR A 129 -3.98 -10.50 6.76
N ASP A 130 -3.17 -11.06 7.65
CA ASP A 130 -2.09 -11.99 7.30
C ASP A 130 -2.60 -13.34 6.75
N LEU A 131 -3.89 -13.66 6.91
CA LEU A 131 -4.49 -14.94 6.47
C LEU A 131 -5.75 -14.82 5.62
N ALA A 132 -6.55 -13.79 5.77
CA ALA A 132 -7.90 -13.71 5.22
C ALA A 132 -8.21 -12.34 4.62
N ALA A 133 -9.24 -12.28 3.79
CA ALA A 133 -9.76 -11.05 3.21
C ALA A 133 -11.22 -10.82 3.62
N TYR A 134 -11.55 -9.55 3.87
CA TYR A 134 -12.85 -9.08 4.33
C TYR A 134 -13.37 -7.94 3.47
N VAL A 135 -14.68 -7.86 3.35
CA VAL A 135 -15.40 -6.71 2.81
C VAL A 135 -16.19 -6.07 3.95
N ILE A 136 -15.98 -4.78 4.14
CA ILE A 136 -16.74 -3.93 5.07
C ILE A 136 -17.62 -3.04 4.22
N GLN A 137 -18.92 -3.11 4.42
CA GLN A 137 -19.91 -2.37 3.64
C GLN A 137 -20.84 -1.59 4.55
N PHE A 138 -21.09 -0.32 4.21
CA PHE A 138 -22.06 0.50 4.92
C PHE A 138 -23.47 -0.02 4.69
N VAL A 139 -24.18 -0.29 5.78
CA VAL A 139 -25.57 -0.79 5.77
C VAL A 139 -26.52 0.18 6.46
N GLY A 140 -25.99 1.21 7.12
CA GLY A 140 -26.76 2.17 7.88
C GLY A 140 -27.19 1.69 9.28
N PRO A 141 -27.80 2.60 10.07
CA PRO A 141 -28.24 2.26 11.42
C PRO A 141 -29.21 1.08 11.44
N PRO A 142 -29.19 0.22 12.48
CA PRO A 142 -28.41 0.39 13.73
C PRO A 142 -26.98 -0.20 13.66
N PHE A 143 -26.62 -0.92 12.62
CA PHE A 143 -25.35 -1.66 12.58
C PHE A 143 -24.19 -0.88 11.92
N THR A 144 -24.46 0.23 11.27
CA THR A 144 -23.55 1.08 10.51
C THR A 144 -22.81 0.32 9.41
N PHE A 145 -22.00 -0.68 9.75
CA PHE A 145 -21.26 -1.51 8.81
C PHE A 145 -21.56 -3.00 8.98
N SER A 146 -21.64 -3.71 7.86
CA SER A 146 -21.54 -5.17 7.82
C SER A 146 -20.13 -5.58 7.49
N VAL A 147 -19.66 -6.65 8.14
CA VAL A 147 -18.34 -7.23 7.92
C VAL A 147 -18.51 -8.65 7.43
N ARG A 148 -17.93 -8.97 6.28
CA ARG A 148 -18.04 -10.28 5.67
C ARG A 148 -16.67 -10.78 5.21
N GLN A 149 -16.28 -11.95 5.68
CA GLN A 149 -15.11 -12.64 5.16
C GLN A 149 -15.39 -13.15 3.74
N VAL A 150 -14.47 -12.88 2.82
CA VAL A 150 -14.60 -13.22 1.39
C VAL A 150 -13.51 -14.16 0.90
N GLY A 151 -12.45 -14.35 1.68
CA GLY A 151 -11.37 -15.26 1.33
C GLY A 151 -10.62 -15.77 2.55
N THR A 152 -10.00 -16.93 2.41
CA THR A 152 -9.12 -17.57 3.38
C THR A 152 -7.82 -17.97 2.69
N ASN A 153 -6.71 -18.07 3.44
CA ASN A 153 -5.38 -18.39 2.90
C ASN A 153 -4.95 -17.45 1.76
N CYS A 154 -5.34 -16.18 1.87
CA CYS A 154 -5.09 -15.15 0.87
C CYS A 154 -4.58 -13.86 1.52
N GLY A 155 -3.85 -13.97 2.64
CA GLY A 155 -3.34 -12.83 3.37
C GLY A 155 -2.41 -11.95 2.54
N CYS A 156 -2.26 -10.67 2.93
CA CYS A 156 -1.36 -9.72 2.28
C CYS A 156 0.02 -9.73 2.93
N ILE A 157 1.07 -9.57 2.12
CA ILE A 157 2.45 -9.59 2.61
C ILE A 157 2.84 -8.30 3.36
N GLY A 158 2.29 -7.15 2.98
CA GLY A 158 2.63 -5.84 3.57
C GLY A 158 1.51 -4.81 3.44
N GLN A 159 1.65 -3.71 4.16
CA GLN A 159 0.63 -2.66 4.25
C GLN A 159 0.27 -2.05 2.89
N HIS A 160 1.26 -1.85 2.04
CA HIS A 160 1.10 -1.21 0.73
C HIS A 160 1.19 -2.19 -0.44
N ALA A 161 1.27 -3.50 -0.17
CA ALA A 161 1.40 -4.54 -1.21
C ALA A 161 0.08 -4.87 -1.93
N ALA A 162 -0.92 -4.02 -1.80
CA ALA A 162 -2.23 -4.14 -2.43
C ALA A 162 -2.63 -2.83 -3.13
N THR A 163 -3.33 -2.94 -4.26
CA THR A 163 -3.84 -1.78 -5.01
C THR A 163 -5.23 -2.06 -5.57
N PHE A 164 -6.03 -0.99 -5.71
CA PHE A 164 -7.34 -1.05 -6.35
C PHE A 164 -7.26 -0.41 -7.73
N VAL A 165 -7.57 -1.17 -8.77
CA VAL A 165 -7.55 -0.70 -10.15
C VAL A 165 -8.64 -1.41 -10.96
N ASN A 166 -9.28 -0.68 -11.85
CA ASN A 166 -10.30 -1.20 -12.78
C ASN A 166 -11.42 -2.02 -12.09
N GLY A 167 -11.82 -1.60 -10.87
CA GLY A 167 -12.90 -2.25 -10.13
C GLY A 167 -12.49 -3.52 -9.35
N ALA A 168 -11.23 -3.90 -9.38
CA ALA A 168 -10.67 -5.05 -8.67
C ALA A 168 -9.56 -4.64 -7.71
N VAL A 169 -9.39 -5.39 -6.63
CA VAL A 169 -8.24 -5.29 -5.73
C VAL A 169 -7.24 -6.35 -6.13
N PHE A 170 -5.97 -5.99 -6.25
CA PHE A 170 -4.86 -6.90 -6.51
C PHE A 170 -3.85 -6.82 -5.36
N TRP A 171 -3.31 -7.95 -4.92
CA TRP A 171 -2.30 -7.96 -3.85
C TRP A 171 -1.31 -9.13 -3.95
N MET A 172 -0.16 -8.92 -3.33
CA MET A 172 0.87 -9.94 -3.16
C MET A 172 0.61 -10.71 -1.85
N GLY A 173 0.63 -12.03 -1.94
CA GLY A 173 0.29 -12.92 -0.83
C GLY A 173 1.36 -13.03 0.25
N SER A 174 0.95 -13.15 1.51
CA SER A 174 1.85 -13.31 2.66
C SER A 174 2.65 -14.63 2.64
N GLN A 175 2.10 -15.65 2.03
CA GLN A 175 2.70 -16.99 1.88
C GLN A 175 3.21 -17.25 0.47
N GLY A 176 3.31 -16.20 -0.35
CA GLY A 176 3.58 -16.29 -1.78
C GLY A 176 2.33 -16.22 -2.62
N GLY A 177 2.52 -16.10 -3.94
CA GLY A 177 1.44 -15.97 -4.91
C GLY A 177 0.85 -14.58 -5.00
N PHE A 178 -0.05 -14.42 -5.95
CA PHE A 178 -0.76 -13.18 -6.22
C PHE A 178 -2.26 -13.45 -6.25
N PHE A 179 -3.03 -12.48 -5.78
CA PHE A 179 -4.46 -12.60 -5.64
C PHE A 179 -5.18 -11.39 -6.25
N ALA A 180 -6.42 -11.63 -6.65
CA ALA A 180 -7.34 -10.58 -7.07
C ALA A 180 -8.73 -10.76 -6.45
N PHE A 181 -9.43 -9.65 -6.25
CA PHE A 181 -10.83 -9.61 -5.81
C PHE A 181 -11.63 -8.70 -6.74
N ASP A 182 -12.60 -9.30 -7.43
CA ASP A 182 -13.55 -8.63 -8.32
C ASP A 182 -15.03 -8.93 -7.92
N GLY A 183 -15.23 -9.23 -6.63
CA GLY A 183 -16.46 -9.78 -6.06
C GLY A 183 -16.22 -11.15 -5.44
N THR A 184 -15.21 -11.88 -5.91
CA THR A 184 -14.70 -13.12 -5.33
C THR A 184 -13.19 -13.11 -5.30
N VAL A 185 -12.60 -13.72 -4.26
CA VAL A 185 -11.14 -13.87 -4.17
C VAL A 185 -10.67 -14.96 -5.12
N LYS A 186 -9.69 -14.66 -5.95
CA LYS A 186 -9.08 -15.57 -6.91
C LYS A 186 -7.56 -15.52 -6.76
N SER A 187 -6.90 -16.67 -6.81
CA SER A 187 -5.45 -16.73 -7.05
C SER A 187 -5.18 -16.40 -8.52
N LEU A 188 -4.16 -15.61 -8.77
CA LEU A 188 -3.68 -15.28 -10.12
C LEU A 188 -2.57 -16.27 -10.48
N PRO A 189 -2.79 -17.19 -11.44
CA PRO A 189 -1.73 -18.07 -11.90
C PRO A 189 -0.55 -17.25 -12.46
N SER A 190 0.64 -17.53 -11.99
CA SER A 190 1.84 -16.79 -12.39
C SER A 190 2.96 -17.73 -12.77
N LEU A 191 3.54 -17.52 -13.95
CA LEU A 191 4.74 -18.22 -14.40
C LEU A 191 6.02 -17.67 -13.75
N VAL A 192 5.93 -16.52 -13.08
CA VAL A 192 7.06 -15.87 -12.40
C VAL A 192 7.01 -16.05 -10.87
N GLU A 193 6.08 -16.84 -10.37
CA GLU A 193 5.90 -17.04 -8.92
C GLU A 193 7.16 -17.62 -8.27
N ASP A 194 7.73 -18.67 -8.85
CA ASP A 194 8.98 -19.27 -8.35
C ASP A 194 10.13 -18.26 -8.41
N PHE A 195 10.20 -17.45 -9.45
CA PHE A 195 11.22 -16.41 -9.57
C PHE A 195 11.10 -15.34 -8.48
N VAL A 196 9.87 -14.95 -8.14
CA VAL A 196 9.63 -13.90 -7.14
C VAL A 196 9.78 -14.43 -5.71
N PHE A 197 9.25 -15.62 -5.40
CA PHE A 197 9.13 -16.07 -4.00
C PHE A 197 10.16 -17.13 -3.59
N THR A 198 10.88 -17.74 -4.54
CA THR A 198 11.80 -18.82 -4.22
C THR A 198 13.26 -18.42 -4.46
N THR A 199 14.12 -18.74 -3.51
CA THR A 199 15.57 -18.62 -3.68
C THR A 199 16.09 -19.94 -4.25
N ASP A 200 16.58 -19.92 -5.50
CA ASP A 200 17.17 -21.09 -6.16
C ASP A 200 18.31 -20.69 -7.10
N GLY A 201 19.48 -21.27 -6.87
CA GLY A 201 20.69 -20.99 -7.65
C GLY A 201 21.08 -19.52 -7.63
N ASP A 202 21.10 -18.90 -8.80
CA ASP A 202 21.42 -17.47 -8.97
C ASP A 202 20.20 -16.56 -8.68
N ASN A 203 19.00 -17.14 -8.55
CA ASN A 203 17.80 -16.41 -8.21
C ASN A 203 17.69 -16.23 -6.70
N LEU A 204 17.69 -15.00 -6.23
CA LEU A 204 17.66 -14.68 -4.82
C LEU A 204 16.23 -14.62 -4.24
N GLY A 205 15.20 -14.54 -5.08
CA GLY A 205 13.81 -14.40 -4.64
C GLY A 205 13.57 -13.15 -3.79
N LEU A 206 12.45 -13.09 -3.14
CA LEU A 206 11.99 -11.98 -2.32
C LEU A 206 12.58 -12.03 -0.91
N ASN A 207 12.94 -10.86 -0.36
CA ASN A 207 13.32 -10.73 1.04
C ASN A 207 12.09 -10.59 1.93
N PHE A 208 11.61 -11.68 2.51
CA PHE A 208 10.46 -11.68 3.41
C PHE A 208 10.68 -10.88 4.70
N ASN A 209 11.94 -10.70 5.14
CA ASN A 209 12.24 -9.90 6.34
C ASN A 209 12.02 -8.40 6.12
N SER A 210 12.03 -7.96 4.86
CA SER A 210 11.79 -6.57 4.46
C SER A 210 10.43 -6.39 3.78
N SER A 211 9.45 -7.22 4.10
CA SER A 211 8.11 -7.18 3.52
C SER A 211 7.37 -5.85 3.74
N ASP A 212 7.72 -5.11 4.77
CA ASP A 212 7.09 -3.83 5.11
C ASP A 212 7.38 -2.71 4.11
N VAL A 213 8.44 -2.84 3.30
CA VAL A 213 8.77 -1.86 2.25
C VAL A 213 8.10 -2.18 0.91
N ILE A 214 7.50 -3.38 0.76
CA ILE A 214 6.83 -3.80 -0.47
C ILE A 214 5.59 -2.95 -0.72
N PHE A 215 5.47 -2.44 -1.93
CA PHE A 215 4.26 -1.72 -2.32
C PHE A 215 3.81 -2.07 -3.73
N ALA A 216 2.51 -1.89 -3.97
CA ALA A 216 1.87 -2.07 -5.25
C ALA A 216 1.53 -0.71 -5.87
N GLY A 217 1.67 -0.60 -7.18
CA GLY A 217 1.28 0.55 -7.96
C GLY A 217 0.50 0.14 -9.20
N ALA A 218 -0.59 0.84 -9.51
CA ALA A 218 -1.31 0.66 -10.75
C ALA A 218 -0.69 1.52 -11.86
N ASN A 219 -0.68 1.02 -13.08
CA ASN A 219 -0.37 1.77 -14.28
C ASN A 219 -1.57 1.63 -15.24
N ASN A 220 -2.50 2.56 -15.11
CA ASN A 220 -3.75 2.52 -15.88
C ASN A 220 -3.54 2.72 -17.37
N LEU A 221 -2.47 3.41 -17.77
CA LEU A 221 -2.16 3.64 -19.18
C LEU A 221 -1.91 2.32 -19.94
N TYR A 222 -1.24 1.37 -19.29
CA TYR A 222 -0.87 0.08 -19.87
C TYR A 222 -1.62 -1.11 -19.29
N THR A 223 -2.65 -0.86 -18.46
CA THR A 223 -3.44 -1.92 -17.81
C THR A 223 -2.60 -2.87 -16.94
N GLU A 224 -1.70 -2.30 -16.16
CA GLU A 224 -0.71 -3.02 -15.37
C GLU A 224 -0.87 -2.79 -13.87
N VAL A 225 -0.48 -3.80 -13.11
CA VAL A 225 -0.23 -3.72 -11.67
C VAL A 225 1.22 -4.08 -11.44
N ASN A 226 1.95 -3.21 -10.76
CA ASN A 226 3.34 -3.34 -10.42
C ASN A 226 3.51 -3.61 -8.93
N TRP A 227 4.29 -4.63 -8.55
CA TRP A 227 4.74 -4.82 -7.18
C TRP A 227 6.24 -4.61 -7.11
N PHE A 228 6.63 -3.64 -6.31
CA PHE A 228 8.02 -3.31 -6.05
C PHE A 228 8.47 -4.00 -4.78
N TYR A 229 9.57 -4.74 -4.84
CA TYR A 229 10.02 -5.57 -3.72
C TYR A 229 11.55 -5.64 -3.64
N PRO A 230 12.12 -5.85 -2.44
CA PRO A 230 13.54 -6.13 -2.27
C PRO A 230 13.82 -7.62 -2.54
N GLN A 231 14.88 -7.91 -3.30
CA GLN A 231 15.34 -9.27 -3.40
C GLN A 231 16.05 -9.73 -2.11
N ASN A 232 16.16 -11.01 -1.89
CA ASN A 232 16.86 -11.55 -0.72
C ASN A 232 18.31 -11.05 -0.68
N GLY A 233 18.72 -10.54 0.49
CA GLY A 233 20.00 -9.86 0.68
C GLY A 233 19.95 -8.34 0.47
N SER A 234 18.86 -7.78 -0.02
CA SER A 234 18.59 -6.33 -0.06
C SER A 234 17.54 -5.94 0.97
N GLU A 235 17.74 -4.81 1.63
CA GLU A 235 16.74 -4.18 2.50
C GLU A 235 15.96 -3.07 1.77
N GLN A 236 16.40 -2.71 0.55
CA GLN A 236 15.79 -1.70 -0.29
C GLN A 236 15.21 -2.35 -1.54
N ILE A 237 14.17 -1.72 -2.08
CA ILE A 237 13.51 -2.18 -3.29
C ILE A 237 14.49 -2.09 -4.45
N ASP A 238 14.64 -3.21 -5.17
CA ASP A 238 15.53 -3.34 -6.32
C ASP A 238 14.91 -4.20 -7.45
N ARG A 239 13.68 -4.67 -7.24
CA ARG A 239 12.95 -5.51 -8.18
C ARG A 239 11.51 -5.04 -8.33
N CYS A 240 10.97 -5.32 -9.50
CA CYS A 240 9.56 -5.13 -9.80
C CYS A 240 9.02 -6.34 -10.55
N VAL A 241 7.84 -6.78 -10.18
CA VAL A 241 7.03 -7.72 -10.95
C VAL A 241 5.76 -7.03 -11.41
N THR A 242 5.46 -7.16 -12.68
CA THR A 242 4.34 -6.51 -13.33
C THR A 242 3.36 -7.54 -13.87
N TYR A 243 2.10 -7.34 -13.60
CA TYR A 243 0.99 -8.09 -14.16
C TYR A 243 0.14 -7.20 -15.05
N ASN A 244 0.07 -7.53 -16.33
CA ASN A 244 -0.87 -6.91 -17.24
C ASN A 244 -2.21 -7.66 -17.15
N TYR A 245 -3.22 -7.00 -16.57
CA TYR A 245 -4.51 -7.64 -16.31
C TYR A 245 -5.42 -7.72 -17.55
N SER A 246 -5.09 -7.02 -18.64
CA SER A 246 -5.78 -7.12 -19.93
C SER A 246 -5.27 -8.30 -20.75
N GLU A 247 -3.95 -8.44 -20.83
CA GLU A 247 -3.25 -9.46 -21.63
C GLU A 247 -3.01 -10.75 -20.84
N ASN A 248 -3.23 -10.73 -19.52
CA ASN A 248 -2.94 -11.84 -18.60
C ASN A 248 -1.49 -12.33 -18.74
N CYS A 249 -0.55 -11.41 -18.76
CA CYS A 249 0.87 -11.72 -18.86
C CYS A 249 1.67 -11.08 -17.71
N TRP A 250 2.83 -11.69 -17.43
CA TRP A 250 3.71 -11.32 -16.35
C TRP A 250 5.08 -10.93 -16.88
N THR A 251 5.65 -9.90 -16.28
CA THR A 251 7.03 -9.47 -16.55
C THR A 251 7.76 -9.18 -15.25
N THR A 252 9.07 -9.29 -15.27
CA THR A 252 9.95 -8.94 -14.15
C THR A 252 10.97 -7.94 -14.59
N SER A 253 11.34 -7.03 -13.71
CA SER A 253 12.35 -6.01 -13.99
C SER A 253 13.19 -5.69 -12.77
N SER A 254 14.39 -5.18 -12.99
CA SER A 254 15.22 -4.55 -11.97
C SER A 254 14.88 -3.07 -11.97
N LEU A 255 14.11 -2.64 -10.97
CA LEU A 255 13.67 -1.25 -10.80
C LEU A 255 13.77 -0.85 -9.33
N ASP A 256 14.63 0.12 -9.06
CA ASP A 256 14.81 0.70 -7.75
C ASP A 256 13.81 1.86 -7.61
N ARG A 257 12.77 1.65 -6.84
CA ARG A 257 11.72 2.67 -6.60
C ARG A 257 11.30 2.65 -5.14
N THR A 258 11.28 3.81 -4.52
CA THR A 258 10.82 3.97 -3.13
C THR A 258 9.36 4.34 -3.05
N THR A 259 8.83 5.02 -4.07
CA THR A 259 7.41 5.34 -4.21
C THR A 259 7.03 5.33 -5.69
N TYR A 260 5.73 5.17 -5.94
CA TYR A 260 5.17 5.19 -7.29
C TYR A 260 3.78 5.82 -7.24
N GLN A 261 3.49 6.67 -8.20
CA GLN A 261 2.19 7.30 -8.40
C GLN A 261 1.77 7.11 -9.85
N ASP A 262 0.60 6.55 -10.05
CA ASP A 262 -0.03 6.44 -11.37
C ASP A 262 -0.34 7.82 -11.97
N GLN A 263 -0.57 7.85 -13.28
CA GLN A 263 -1.07 9.05 -13.93
C GLN A 263 -2.34 9.58 -13.22
N SER A 264 -2.39 10.88 -13.01
CA SER A 264 -3.53 11.55 -12.39
C SER A 264 -3.64 13.00 -12.87
N VAL A 265 -2.99 13.93 -12.19
CA VAL A 265 -2.82 15.32 -12.64
C VAL A 265 -1.72 15.41 -13.71
N PHE A 266 -0.77 14.50 -13.66
CA PHE A 266 0.32 14.37 -14.63
C PHE A 266 -0.03 13.30 -15.68
N ASP A 267 0.45 13.49 -16.92
CA ASP A 267 0.13 12.62 -18.04
C ASP A 267 0.80 11.24 -17.93
N ASN A 268 1.93 11.15 -17.24
CA ASN A 268 2.71 9.92 -17.06
C ASN A 268 2.80 9.52 -15.60
N PRO A 269 3.05 8.24 -15.28
CA PRO A 269 3.37 7.81 -13.92
C PRO A 269 4.69 8.40 -13.43
N TYR A 270 4.75 8.71 -12.14
CA TYR A 270 5.93 9.21 -11.45
C TYR A 270 6.40 8.25 -10.39
N ALA A 271 7.70 8.12 -10.25
CA ALA A 271 8.32 7.34 -9.20
C ALA A 271 9.48 8.09 -8.58
N THR A 272 9.84 7.71 -7.37
CA THR A 272 11.05 8.23 -6.72
C THR A 272 11.96 7.08 -6.31
N ASP A 273 13.23 7.39 -6.23
CA ASP A 273 14.24 6.53 -5.67
C ASP A 273 15.16 7.33 -4.76
N TYR A 274 15.97 6.62 -3.99
CA TYR A 274 16.94 7.19 -3.07
C TYR A 274 18.34 6.70 -3.38
N ASP A 275 19.21 7.60 -3.79
CA ASP A 275 20.63 7.30 -4.01
C ASP A 275 21.49 7.91 -2.89
N SER A 276 22.05 7.02 -2.06
CA SER A 276 22.95 7.41 -0.96
C SER A 276 24.28 7.98 -1.44
N THR A 277 24.64 7.77 -2.70
CA THR A 277 25.92 8.25 -3.28
C THR A 277 25.83 9.66 -3.81
N LEU A 278 24.61 10.15 -4.09
CA LEU A 278 24.40 11.49 -4.59
C LEU A 278 24.49 12.54 -3.48
N THR A 279 25.17 13.62 -3.78
CA THR A 279 25.18 14.79 -2.89
C THR A 279 23.97 15.67 -3.22
N PRO A 280 23.12 16.04 -2.23
CA PRO A 280 22.00 16.92 -2.49
C PRO A 280 22.44 18.25 -3.10
N VAL A 281 21.81 18.63 -4.20
CA VAL A 281 22.11 19.88 -4.93
C VAL A 281 21.43 21.09 -4.27
N PHE A 282 20.53 20.87 -3.33
CA PHE A 282 19.82 21.96 -2.66
C PHE A 282 20.65 22.52 -1.51
N PRO A 283 20.92 23.82 -1.51
CA PRO A 283 21.56 24.45 -0.38
C PRO A 283 20.71 24.27 0.87
N ASP A 284 21.36 23.98 1.96
CA ASP A 284 20.81 23.86 3.29
C ASP A 284 20.03 25.14 3.69
N ILE A 285 18.71 25.12 3.47
CA ILE A 285 17.83 26.26 3.81
C ILE A 285 17.61 26.35 5.33
N LEU A 286 17.98 25.32 6.11
CA LEU A 286 17.70 25.19 7.54
C LEU A 286 18.90 24.84 8.40
N GLY A 287 20.15 24.88 7.87
CA GLY A 287 21.34 24.46 8.60
C GLY A 287 21.41 22.95 8.89
N ILE A 288 20.58 22.16 8.21
CA ILE A 288 20.59 20.70 8.29
C ILE A 288 21.51 20.19 7.18
N THR A 289 22.75 19.86 7.54
CA THR A 289 23.64 19.17 6.61
C THR A 289 23.01 17.84 6.25
N ASN A 290 22.48 17.73 5.04
CA ASN A 290 21.85 16.50 4.56
C ASN A 290 22.95 15.43 4.37
N LYS A 291 23.08 14.56 5.36
CA LYS A 291 24.03 13.45 5.37
C LYS A 291 23.56 12.24 4.55
N TYR A 292 22.38 12.32 3.92
CA TYR A 292 21.62 11.15 3.53
C TYR A 292 21.26 11.17 2.04
N GLY A 293 22.20 11.35 1.12
CA GLY A 293 21.94 11.16 -0.31
C GLY A 293 20.86 12.07 -0.92
N ALA A 294 20.46 11.82 -2.13
CA ALA A 294 19.45 12.58 -2.85
C ALA A 294 18.29 11.69 -3.31
N SER A 295 17.08 12.25 -3.33
CA SER A 295 15.95 11.60 -3.99
C SER A 295 15.98 11.89 -5.48
N ILE A 296 15.79 10.85 -6.28
CA ILE A 296 15.70 10.91 -7.74
C ILE A 296 14.24 10.79 -8.12
N TYR A 297 13.80 11.58 -9.10
CA TYR A 297 12.47 11.48 -9.67
C TYR A 297 12.55 10.83 -11.05
N TYR A 298 11.67 9.88 -11.28
CA TYR A 298 11.51 9.22 -12.56
C TYR A 298 10.12 9.52 -13.11
N GLU A 299 10.07 10.03 -14.33
CA GLU A 299 8.85 10.09 -15.12
C GLU A 299 8.87 8.91 -16.08
N HIS A 300 7.88 8.05 -16.01
CA HIS A 300 7.77 6.85 -16.82
C HIS A 300 7.18 7.18 -18.20
N GLU A 301 7.96 7.89 -19.02
CA GLU A 301 7.53 8.40 -20.32
C GLU A 301 8.11 7.60 -21.49
N THR A 302 9.38 7.24 -21.40
CA THR A 302 10.13 6.65 -22.54
C THR A 302 10.88 5.39 -22.14
N GLY A 303 11.37 4.63 -23.14
CA GLY A 303 12.26 3.47 -22.94
C GLY A 303 13.73 3.83 -22.73
N THR A 304 14.03 5.06 -22.29
CA THR A 304 15.40 5.52 -22.04
C THR A 304 15.55 6.17 -20.67
N ASP A 305 16.65 5.87 -20.00
CA ASP A 305 17.06 6.58 -18.79
C ASP A 305 17.89 7.80 -19.13
N GLN A 306 17.59 8.93 -18.49
CA GLN A 306 18.39 10.13 -18.59
C GLN A 306 19.50 10.11 -17.54
N VAL A 307 20.72 9.78 -17.96
CA VAL A 307 21.89 9.70 -17.09
C VAL A 307 22.36 11.07 -16.64
N ASN A 308 22.16 12.10 -17.48
CA ASN A 308 22.43 13.52 -17.18
C ASN A 308 21.64 14.40 -18.16
N SER A 309 21.75 15.71 -18.04
CA SER A 309 21.00 16.67 -18.86
C SER A 309 21.19 16.54 -20.39
N THR A 310 22.14 15.75 -20.86
CA THR A 310 22.50 15.62 -22.27
C THR A 310 22.66 14.18 -22.75
N ALA A 311 22.74 13.20 -21.87
CA ALA A 311 22.95 11.79 -22.20
C ALA A 311 21.77 10.93 -21.78
N THR A 312 21.29 10.11 -22.70
CA THR A 312 20.26 9.10 -22.45
C THR A 312 20.83 7.71 -22.74
N THR A 313 20.42 6.73 -21.95
CA THR A 313 20.77 5.32 -22.14
C THR A 313 19.49 4.52 -22.34
N ALA A 314 19.46 3.63 -23.34
CA ALA A 314 18.31 2.76 -23.55
C ALA A 314 18.14 1.81 -22.36
N ILE A 315 16.92 1.65 -21.88
CA ILE A 315 16.58 0.65 -20.88
C ILE A 315 16.70 -0.73 -21.54
N PRO A 316 17.55 -1.64 -21.01
CA PRO A 316 17.69 -2.96 -21.58
C PRO A 316 16.40 -3.76 -21.43
N ALA A 317 15.86 -4.24 -22.54
CA ALA A 317 14.68 -5.09 -22.56
C ALA A 317 15.01 -6.40 -23.27
N PHE A 318 14.50 -7.51 -22.75
CA PHE A 318 14.69 -8.83 -23.37
C PHE A 318 13.43 -9.68 -23.19
N ILE A 319 13.25 -10.60 -24.12
CA ILE A 319 12.24 -11.67 -24.02
C ILE A 319 12.97 -12.99 -23.90
N ARG A 320 12.69 -13.77 -22.87
CA ARG A 320 13.22 -15.12 -22.66
C ARG A 320 12.08 -16.12 -22.83
N SER A 321 12.25 -17.06 -23.77
CA SER A 321 11.33 -18.21 -23.87
C SER A 321 11.61 -19.19 -22.73
N GLY A 322 10.59 -19.93 -22.30
CA GLY A 322 10.80 -21.09 -21.42
C GLY A 322 11.72 -22.13 -22.08
N ASP A 323 12.33 -22.97 -21.26
CA ASP A 323 13.20 -24.06 -21.72
C ASP A 323 12.39 -25.07 -22.55
N TRP A 324 12.90 -25.38 -23.74
CA TRP A 324 12.28 -26.37 -24.58
C TRP A 324 12.89 -27.73 -24.26
N ASP A 325 12.06 -28.64 -23.72
CA ASP A 325 12.47 -30.04 -23.57
C ASP A 325 12.53 -30.74 -24.93
N ILE A 326 13.73 -30.79 -25.49
CA ILE A 326 14.01 -31.44 -26.78
C ILE A 326 13.99 -32.98 -26.61
N THR A 327 14.08 -33.48 -25.39
CA THR A 327 14.19 -34.95 -25.12
C THR A 327 12.85 -35.67 -25.26
N SER A 328 11.73 -34.98 -25.04
CA SER A 328 10.39 -35.58 -25.12
C SER A 328 9.95 -35.99 -26.54
N ARG A 329 10.61 -35.54 -27.58
CA ARG A 329 10.32 -35.95 -28.99
C ARG A 329 11.06 -37.19 -29.48
N ARG A 330 11.93 -37.82 -28.66
CA ARG A 330 12.67 -39.05 -29.07
C ARG A 330 11.97 -40.36 -28.75
N SER A 331 10.83 -40.36 -28.10
CA SER A 331 10.09 -41.58 -27.76
C SER A 331 8.93 -41.91 -28.72
N ALA A 332 8.86 -41.25 -29.89
CA ALA A 332 7.86 -41.53 -30.94
C ALA A 332 8.52 -41.82 -32.30
N LEU A 333 9.44 -42.80 -32.34
CA LEU A 333 9.86 -43.52 -33.54
C LEU A 333 9.98 -45.00 -33.22
#